data_3ae5701e8b645da137c2a4ac5ce3edf8
#
_entry.id   3ae5701e8b645da137c2a4ac5ce3edf8
#
_cell.length_a   1.000
_cell.length_b   1.000
_cell.length_c   1.000
_cell.angle_alpha   90.00
_cell.angle_beta   90.00
_cell.angle_gamma   90.00
#
_symmetry.space_group_name_H-M   'P 1'
#
loop_
_entity.id
_entity.type
_entity.pdbx_description
1 polymer ?
#
loop_
_entity_poly.entity_id
_entity_poly.type
_entity_poly.pdbx_seq_one_letter_code
_entity_poly.pdbx_strand_id
1 'polypeptide(L)'
;MKADPGHIAQSAAAPGARPCAKLEIRWDGVNWVDESAYLVAASGSKALAGPGEGLLGLGNGGASAQGTLDNRVGRYSVRRAGSQAATYGLYGKQARISTGYYYGSTPEYVRTFTGLVQDVAEAEASGTARLALSDMAAAYEQIKVSTPLYTNQRTDEWIGTLCSALGLSSYSLERGIGLIPHCWLEEDFGLAEIRAAAQSEGGVAFFDDEGMLRFWNATHWIGAASAATLTTATYGEMQPVTDYRNVANVVGVEYQPRQAARPSVVHQLERPVYVRPSGSRTVTVQFRLPLATFQGYMMRATAGGEDSSSLIAVSPTSPQYASSWEVTFTNASTRQGLWVTAFDVYGEPLAGRPAEQYVQDASGSDPVWRRDVRGNVDVQTEAQARMLAAMLANRLATPRLGLALTDLRANPLLELGDVVTVSGTRTGVSTTGIITGIQWRFGRSYRMDLEVVDFSGFYAYSDYWKLGTTNLNSGKVWL
;
A
#
# COMPACT_ATOMS: atom_id res chain seq x y z
N MET A 1 12.68 -8.69 11.42
CA MET A 1 13.99 -8.11 11.83
C MET A 1 14.96 -8.20 10.68
N LYS A 2 15.64 -7.13 10.35
CA LYS A 2 16.67 -7.10 9.31
C LYS A 2 17.81 -8.06 9.62
N ALA A 3 18.43 -8.58 8.57
CA ALA A 3 19.69 -9.31 8.73
C ALA A 3 20.76 -8.37 9.28
N ASP A 4 21.48 -8.83 10.30
CA ASP A 4 22.63 -8.07 10.82
C ASP A 4 23.78 -8.18 9.82
N PRO A 5 24.24 -7.08 9.22
CA PRO A 5 25.34 -7.12 8.25
C PRO A 5 26.69 -7.42 8.88
N GLY A 6 26.77 -7.42 10.21
CA GLY A 6 28.00 -7.67 10.94
C GLY A 6 27.79 -7.76 12.45
N HIS A 7 27.98 -6.66 13.16
CA HIS A 7 27.99 -6.61 14.63
C HIS A 7 27.04 -5.55 15.20
N ILE A 8 26.03 -5.14 14.44
CA ILE A 8 25.10 -4.06 14.85
C ILE A 8 24.36 -4.45 16.13
N ALA A 9 23.84 -5.68 16.21
CA ALA A 9 23.14 -6.15 17.41
C ALA A 9 24.05 -6.13 18.64
N GLN A 10 25.29 -6.61 18.50
CA GLN A 10 26.29 -6.61 19.55
C GLN A 10 26.67 -5.18 19.97
N SER A 11 26.93 -4.30 19.00
CA SER A 11 27.29 -2.90 19.22
C SER A 11 26.16 -2.13 19.87
N ALA A 12 24.91 -2.35 19.47
CA ALA A 12 23.73 -1.73 20.07
C ALA A 12 23.56 -2.10 21.55
N ALA A 13 23.94 -3.32 21.94
CA ALA A 13 23.86 -3.80 23.33
C ALA A 13 25.07 -3.33 24.20
N ALA A 14 26.20 -2.97 23.59
CA ALA A 14 27.43 -2.70 24.30
C ALA A 14 27.38 -1.39 25.12
N PRO A 15 27.92 -1.36 26.35
CA PRO A 15 28.16 -0.11 27.05
C PRO A 15 29.09 0.81 26.22
N GLY A 16 28.75 2.09 26.12
CA GLY A 16 29.56 3.06 25.36
C GLY A 16 29.47 2.91 23.84
N ALA A 17 28.43 2.25 23.31
CA ALA A 17 28.16 2.15 21.88
C ALA A 17 28.25 3.53 21.20
N ARG A 18 28.96 3.59 20.08
CA ARG A 18 29.13 4.80 19.27
C ARG A 18 28.19 4.73 18.07
N PRO A 19 27.10 5.52 18.05
CA PRO A 19 26.19 5.50 16.92
C PRO A 19 26.78 6.19 15.70
N CYS A 20 26.37 5.76 14.51
CA CYS A 20 26.70 6.38 13.24
C CYS A 20 25.45 6.46 12.34
N ALA A 21 25.44 7.42 11.44
CA ALA A 21 24.37 7.57 10.45
C ALA A 21 24.97 7.98 9.11
N LYS A 22 24.29 7.62 8.04
CA LYS A 22 24.59 7.94 6.66
C LYS A 22 23.38 8.54 5.99
N LEU A 23 23.54 9.67 5.31
CA LEU A 23 22.55 10.27 4.44
C LEU A 23 23.08 10.24 3.00
N GLU A 24 22.26 9.80 2.09
CA GLU A 24 22.58 9.83 0.67
C GLU A 24 21.40 10.44 -0.10
N ILE A 25 21.71 11.29 -1.07
CA ILE A 25 20.72 11.96 -1.92
C ILE A 25 21.03 11.66 -3.39
N ARG A 26 20.00 11.41 -4.16
CA ARG A 26 20.09 11.10 -5.59
C ARG A 26 19.85 12.37 -6.41
N TRP A 27 20.87 13.25 -6.43
CA TRP A 27 20.79 14.57 -7.02
C TRP A 27 20.44 14.56 -8.51
N ASP A 28 21.14 13.72 -9.28
CA ASP A 28 20.99 13.60 -10.74
C ASP A 28 19.87 12.60 -11.15
N GLY A 29 19.19 12.00 -10.18
CA GLY A 29 18.19 10.95 -10.42
C GLY A 29 18.77 9.56 -10.71
N VAL A 30 20.10 9.42 -10.77
CA VAL A 30 20.79 8.16 -11.10
C VAL A 30 21.73 7.71 -9.98
N ASN A 31 22.63 8.56 -9.55
CA ASN A 31 23.70 8.21 -8.63
C ASN A 31 23.41 8.66 -7.19
N TRP A 32 23.69 7.79 -6.23
CA TRP A 32 23.64 8.13 -4.83
C TRP A 32 24.91 8.89 -4.41
N VAL A 33 24.72 10.08 -3.87
CA VAL A 33 25.80 10.93 -3.35
C VAL A 33 25.75 10.92 -1.84
N ASP A 34 26.88 10.62 -1.20
CA ASP A 34 27.02 10.60 0.25
C ASP A 34 27.11 12.03 0.78
N GLU A 35 26.11 12.42 1.57
CA GLU A 35 25.99 13.71 2.23
C GLU A 35 26.23 13.63 3.76
N SER A 36 26.73 12.50 4.23
CA SER A 36 26.89 12.22 5.67
C SER A 36 27.83 13.21 6.38
N ALA A 37 28.78 13.78 5.66
CA ALA A 37 29.69 14.79 6.21
C ALA A 37 28.96 16.06 6.67
N TYR A 38 27.77 16.32 6.14
CA TYR A 38 26.92 17.47 6.49
C TYR A 38 25.82 17.10 7.49
N LEU A 39 25.60 15.80 7.77
CA LEU A 39 24.52 15.36 8.63
C LEU A 39 24.81 15.66 10.11
N VAL A 40 24.01 16.53 10.72
CA VAL A 40 24.10 16.91 12.14
C VAL A 40 23.20 16.04 13.00
N ALA A 41 21.97 15.81 12.53
CA ALA A 41 20.97 15.01 13.23
C ALA A 41 19.98 14.43 12.22
N ALA A 42 19.35 13.33 12.59
CA ALA A 42 18.26 12.73 11.83
C ALA A 42 17.19 12.16 12.77
N SER A 43 15.96 12.13 12.32
CA SER A 43 14.86 11.48 13.03
C SER A 43 13.86 10.93 12.02
N GLY A 44 13.05 9.99 12.44
CA GLY A 44 11.97 9.48 11.60
C GLY A 44 10.92 8.77 12.43
N SER A 45 9.78 8.61 11.80
CA SER A 45 8.66 7.83 12.32
C SER A 45 8.09 6.95 11.22
N LYS A 46 7.64 5.78 11.59
CA LYS A 46 6.94 4.85 10.71
C LYS A 46 5.89 4.08 11.49
N ALA A 47 4.76 3.81 10.85
CA ALA A 47 3.67 3.07 11.45
C ALA A 47 2.99 2.16 10.41
N LEU A 48 2.47 1.01 10.85
CA LEU A 48 1.66 0.11 10.01
C LEU A 48 0.23 0.64 9.81
N ALA A 49 -0.26 1.46 10.75
CA ALA A 49 -1.58 2.07 10.71
C ALA A 49 -1.49 3.56 10.96
N GLY A 50 -2.42 4.34 10.44
CA GLY A 50 -2.53 5.76 10.74
C GLY A 50 -2.91 6.01 12.20
N PRO A 51 -2.70 7.25 12.71
CA PRO A 51 -3.07 7.61 14.07
C PRO A 51 -4.57 7.37 14.32
N GLY A 52 -4.90 6.54 15.32
CA GLY A 52 -6.28 6.25 15.71
C GLY A 52 -6.97 5.09 14.97
N GLU A 53 -6.33 4.47 13.98
CA GLU A 53 -6.92 3.35 13.26
C GLU A 53 -6.63 1.98 13.89
N GLY A 54 -5.80 1.95 14.91
CA GLY A 54 -5.52 0.74 15.70
C GLY A 54 -4.94 -0.42 14.87
N LEU A 55 -4.60 -1.50 15.57
CA LEU A 55 -3.94 -2.70 15.04
C LEU A 55 -4.68 -3.58 14.08
N LEU A 56 -5.70 -3.10 13.47
CA LEU A 56 -6.65 -3.95 12.77
C LEU A 56 -6.29 -4.23 11.32
N GLY A 57 -5.11 -3.75 10.89
CA GLY A 57 -4.68 -3.91 9.51
C GLY A 57 -5.53 -3.15 8.50
N LEU A 58 -6.38 -2.25 8.98
CA LEU A 58 -7.28 -1.45 8.13
C LEU A 58 -6.75 -0.02 7.91
N GLY A 59 -5.54 0.29 8.36
CA GLY A 59 -4.97 1.62 8.28
C GLY A 59 -3.96 1.77 7.14
N ASN A 60 -3.83 3.00 6.66
CA ASN A 60 -2.79 3.38 5.72
C ASN A 60 -1.52 3.70 6.50
N GLY A 61 -0.63 2.73 6.62
CA GLY A 61 0.70 2.94 7.17
C GLY A 61 1.49 3.95 6.36
N GLY A 62 2.43 4.60 7.00
CA GLY A 62 3.31 5.55 6.34
C GLY A 62 4.58 5.79 7.13
N ALA A 63 5.58 6.33 6.47
CA ALA A 63 6.82 6.71 7.09
C ALA A 63 7.23 8.14 6.70
N SER A 64 7.85 8.84 7.64
CA SER A 64 8.46 10.14 7.41
C SER A 64 9.82 10.20 8.10
N ALA A 65 10.71 11.00 7.56
CA ALA A 65 11.98 11.25 8.19
C ALA A 65 12.40 12.72 8.04
N GLN A 66 13.39 13.11 8.83
CA GLN A 66 13.93 14.44 8.83
C GLN A 66 15.43 14.38 8.99
N GLY A 67 16.14 15.16 8.19
CA GLY A 67 17.59 15.35 8.31
C GLY A 67 17.91 16.82 8.60
N THR A 68 18.73 17.08 9.62
CA THR A 68 19.31 18.42 9.86
C THR A 68 20.75 18.41 9.34
N LEU A 69 21.07 19.33 8.44
CA LEU A 69 22.33 19.39 7.72
C LEU A 69 23.07 20.69 8.04
N ASP A 70 24.39 20.64 8.09
CA ASP A 70 25.23 21.81 8.08
C ASP A 70 25.14 22.48 6.70
N ASN A 71 24.64 23.71 6.66
CA ASN A 71 24.45 24.50 5.45
C ASN A 71 25.24 25.81 5.48
N ARG A 72 26.27 25.92 6.31
CA ARG A 72 27.09 27.17 6.41
C ARG A 72 27.71 27.56 5.07
N VAL A 73 27.95 26.61 4.18
CA VAL A 73 28.43 26.86 2.82
C VAL A 73 27.30 27.05 1.79
N GLY A 74 26.03 26.98 2.21
CA GLY A 74 24.87 27.17 1.36
C GLY A 74 24.63 26.07 0.33
N ARG A 75 25.12 24.82 0.58
CA ARG A 75 25.00 23.68 -0.33
C ARG A 75 23.54 23.29 -0.62
N TYR A 76 22.69 23.39 0.38
CA TYR A 76 21.25 23.04 0.30
C TYR A 76 20.35 24.26 0.07
N SER A 77 20.92 25.42 -0.20
CA SER A 77 20.16 26.65 -0.44
C SER A 77 19.63 26.68 -1.86
N VAL A 78 18.34 26.48 -2.02
CA VAL A 78 17.67 26.38 -3.33
C VAL A 78 17.79 27.68 -4.14
N ARG A 79 17.87 28.84 -3.47
CA ARG A 79 17.96 30.17 -4.11
C ARG A 79 19.38 30.67 -4.33
N ARG A 80 20.39 29.99 -3.80
CA ARG A 80 21.79 30.38 -3.95
C ARG A 80 22.36 29.88 -5.26
N ALA A 81 22.70 30.76 -6.16
CA ALA A 81 23.34 30.40 -7.43
C ALA A 81 24.61 29.56 -7.21
N GLY A 82 24.75 28.46 -7.96
CA GLY A 82 25.88 27.54 -7.87
C GLY A 82 25.84 26.57 -6.68
N SER A 83 24.79 26.60 -5.85
CA SER A 83 24.58 25.55 -4.85
C SER A 83 24.18 24.22 -5.49
N GLN A 84 24.39 23.11 -4.78
CA GLN A 84 23.96 21.79 -5.25
C GLN A 84 22.43 21.76 -5.42
N ALA A 85 21.71 22.32 -4.45
CA ALA A 85 20.24 22.38 -4.48
C ALA A 85 19.69 23.24 -5.62
N ALA A 86 20.34 24.36 -5.98
CA ALA A 86 19.93 25.19 -7.11
C ALA A 86 20.25 24.54 -8.46
N THR A 87 21.35 23.76 -8.52
CA THR A 87 21.79 23.12 -9.77
C THR A 87 20.90 21.93 -10.17
N TYR A 88 20.53 21.10 -9.21
CA TYR A 88 19.80 19.85 -9.48
C TYR A 88 18.33 19.86 -9.04
N GLY A 89 17.93 20.89 -8.31
CA GLY A 89 16.67 20.85 -7.56
C GLY A 89 16.79 19.90 -6.35
N LEU A 90 15.99 20.09 -5.34
CA LEU A 90 16.00 19.23 -4.15
C LEU A 90 14.65 18.55 -3.92
N TYR A 91 13.55 19.24 -4.26
CA TYR A 91 12.19 18.69 -4.10
C TYR A 91 11.96 17.46 -4.99
N GLY A 92 11.37 16.44 -4.43
CA GLY A 92 11.09 15.18 -5.12
C GLY A 92 12.33 14.31 -5.38
N LYS A 93 13.53 14.73 -4.93
CA LYS A 93 14.72 13.89 -5.01
C LYS A 93 14.64 12.74 -4.03
N GLN A 94 15.08 11.57 -4.47
CA GLN A 94 15.18 10.43 -3.58
C GLN A 94 16.30 10.68 -2.55
N ALA A 95 15.98 10.39 -1.30
CA ALA A 95 16.92 10.42 -0.19
C ALA A 95 16.80 9.16 0.65
N ARG A 96 17.90 8.74 1.24
CA ARG A 96 17.93 7.56 2.10
C ARG A 96 18.80 7.79 3.32
N ILE A 97 18.31 7.32 4.46
CA ILE A 97 19.02 7.38 5.73
C ILE A 97 19.33 5.95 6.16
N SER A 98 20.57 5.71 6.51
CA SER A 98 21.02 4.47 7.13
C SER A 98 21.60 4.81 8.50
N THR A 99 21.31 3.99 9.50
CA THR A 99 21.79 4.19 10.85
C THR A 99 22.45 2.92 11.38
N GLY A 100 23.28 3.06 12.37
CA GLY A 100 23.98 1.91 12.94
C GLY A 100 24.98 2.30 14.03
N TYR A 101 26.03 1.52 14.13
CA TYR A 101 27.03 1.68 15.17
C TYR A 101 28.43 1.41 14.62
N TYR A 102 29.43 1.99 15.29
CA TYR A 102 30.81 1.63 15.06
C TYR A 102 31.13 0.31 15.76
N TYR A 103 31.69 -0.64 15.01
CA TYR A 103 32.39 -1.80 15.56
C TYR A 103 33.90 -1.55 15.45
N GLY A 104 34.55 -1.30 16.58
CA GLY A 104 35.91 -0.75 16.58
C GLY A 104 35.96 0.63 15.93
N SER A 105 36.68 0.74 14.81
CA SER A 105 36.78 1.95 13.99
C SER A 105 35.87 1.92 12.75
N THR A 106 35.25 0.80 12.44
CA THR A 106 34.46 0.59 11.22
C THR A 106 32.99 0.91 11.49
N PRO A 107 32.35 1.82 10.73
CA PRO A 107 30.93 2.06 10.84
C PRO A 107 30.15 0.96 10.09
N GLU A 108 29.16 0.39 10.77
CA GLU A 108 28.22 -0.57 10.19
C GLU A 108 26.82 0.05 10.15
N TYR A 109 26.15 -0.06 9.01
CA TYR A 109 24.87 0.59 8.75
C TYR A 109 23.81 -0.39 8.28
N VAL A 110 22.56 -0.14 8.67
CA VAL A 110 21.39 -0.67 7.98
C VAL A 110 20.50 0.48 7.53
N ARG A 111 19.77 0.26 6.45
CA ARG A 111 18.79 1.21 5.95
C ARG A 111 17.67 1.38 6.99
N THR A 112 17.37 2.64 7.31
CA THR A 112 16.33 3.00 8.28
C THR A 112 15.18 3.75 7.62
N PHE A 113 15.45 4.37 6.47
CA PHE A 113 14.46 5.12 5.71
C PHE A 113 14.90 5.31 4.26
N THR A 114 13.96 5.20 3.33
CA THR A 114 14.08 5.61 1.92
C THR A 114 12.81 6.34 1.50
N GLY A 115 12.97 7.49 0.86
CA GLY A 115 11.82 8.29 0.44
C GLY A 115 12.21 9.49 -0.41
N LEU A 116 11.35 10.49 -0.45
CA LEU A 116 11.47 11.70 -1.25
C LEU A 116 11.60 12.93 -0.39
N VAL A 117 12.44 13.88 -0.80
CA VAL A 117 12.51 15.21 -0.20
C VAL A 117 11.22 15.98 -0.51
N GLN A 118 10.47 16.31 0.53
CA GLN A 118 9.20 17.06 0.41
C GLN A 118 9.40 18.55 0.65
N ASP A 119 10.28 18.89 1.60
CA ASP A 119 10.49 20.30 1.97
C ASP A 119 11.92 20.52 2.46
N VAL A 120 12.37 21.75 2.35
CA VAL A 120 13.67 22.24 2.83
C VAL A 120 13.47 23.56 3.57
N ALA A 121 13.72 23.55 4.86
CA ALA A 121 13.71 24.75 5.69
C ALA A 121 15.15 25.15 6.02
N GLU A 122 15.54 26.34 5.58
CA GLU A 122 16.86 26.93 5.84
C GLU A 122 16.80 27.85 7.05
N ALA A 123 17.80 27.76 7.92
CA ALA A 123 17.95 28.63 9.08
C ALA A 123 19.24 29.43 8.95
N GLU A 124 19.15 30.66 8.52
CA GLU A 124 20.28 31.56 8.25
C GLU A 124 21.17 31.72 9.49
N ALA A 125 20.57 31.98 10.65
CA ALA A 125 21.33 32.25 11.88
C ALA A 125 22.14 31.06 12.38
N SER A 126 21.65 29.84 12.19
CA SER A 126 22.38 28.61 12.59
C SER A 126 23.22 28.01 11.47
N GLY A 127 23.04 28.47 10.23
CA GLY A 127 23.69 27.90 9.05
C GLY A 127 23.29 26.44 8.86
N THR A 128 22.04 26.10 9.10
CA THR A 128 21.53 24.73 8.93
C THR A 128 20.42 24.66 7.90
N ALA A 129 20.27 23.50 7.27
CA ALA A 129 19.13 23.17 6.45
C ALA A 129 18.45 21.92 7.02
N ARG A 130 17.12 21.96 7.09
CA ARG A 130 16.30 20.86 7.56
C ARG A 130 15.54 20.27 6.38
N LEU A 131 15.81 19.02 6.06
CA LEU A 131 15.09 18.28 5.04
C LEU A 131 13.92 17.53 5.67
N ALA A 132 12.71 17.73 5.16
CA ALA A 132 11.58 16.88 5.45
C ALA A 132 11.43 15.84 4.34
N LEU A 133 11.29 14.58 4.74
CA LEU A 133 11.24 13.42 3.84
C LEU A 133 9.92 12.68 4.08
N SER A 134 9.24 12.27 3.01
CA SER A 134 8.16 11.28 3.05
C SER A 134 8.62 9.98 2.41
N ASP A 135 7.96 8.89 2.74
CA ASP A 135 8.25 7.58 2.14
C ASP A 135 7.96 7.56 0.63
N MET A 136 8.21 6.43 0.00
CA MET A 136 8.01 6.26 -1.44
C MET A 136 6.54 6.32 -1.87
N ALA A 137 5.57 6.21 -0.95
CA ALA A 137 4.15 6.37 -1.25
C ALA A 137 3.87 7.71 -1.93
N ALA A 138 4.54 8.79 -1.49
CA ALA A 138 4.38 10.13 -2.06
C ALA A 138 4.66 10.22 -3.58
N ALA A 139 5.44 9.29 -4.12
CA ALA A 139 5.69 9.21 -5.57
C ALA A 139 4.47 8.70 -6.35
N TYR A 140 3.59 7.95 -5.70
CA TYR A 140 2.52 7.19 -6.35
C TYR A 140 1.10 7.63 -5.96
N GLU A 141 0.94 8.38 -4.86
CA GLU A 141 -0.38 8.77 -4.32
C GLU A 141 -1.26 9.53 -5.31
N GLN A 142 -0.66 10.30 -6.21
CA GLN A 142 -1.39 11.13 -7.18
C GLN A 142 -1.47 10.50 -8.58
N ILE A 143 -0.94 9.28 -8.77
CA ILE A 143 -0.94 8.62 -10.06
C ILE A 143 -2.28 7.90 -10.24
N LYS A 144 -3.03 8.35 -11.24
CA LYS A 144 -4.25 7.70 -11.70
C LYS A 144 -3.94 6.68 -12.77
N VAL A 145 -4.59 5.55 -12.70
CA VAL A 145 -4.43 4.45 -13.67
C VAL A 145 -5.79 3.96 -14.15
N SER A 146 -5.81 3.45 -15.36
CA SER A 146 -6.95 2.71 -15.93
C SER A 146 -6.47 1.32 -16.32
N THR A 147 -7.31 0.31 -16.09
CA THR A 147 -6.97 -1.09 -16.38
C THR A 147 -8.07 -1.78 -17.17
N PRO A 148 -7.77 -2.87 -17.89
CA PRO A 148 -8.78 -3.80 -18.33
C PRO A 148 -9.60 -4.35 -17.17
N LEU A 149 -10.75 -4.96 -17.49
CA LEU A 149 -11.49 -5.77 -16.53
C LEU A 149 -10.77 -7.11 -16.34
N TYR A 150 -10.38 -7.39 -15.12
CA TYR A 150 -9.85 -8.69 -14.70
C TYR A 150 -10.91 -9.46 -13.91
N THR A 151 -10.85 -10.78 -13.99
CA THR A 151 -11.80 -11.67 -13.30
C THR A 151 -11.05 -12.69 -12.45
N ASN A 152 -11.62 -13.01 -11.27
CA ASN A 152 -11.10 -14.03 -10.38
C ASN A 152 -9.61 -13.86 -10.04
N GLN A 153 -9.21 -12.62 -9.71
CA GLN A 153 -7.85 -12.34 -9.29
C GLN A 153 -7.69 -12.57 -7.79
N ARG A 154 -6.60 -13.24 -7.39
CA ARG A 154 -6.20 -13.17 -5.98
C ARG A 154 -5.73 -11.76 -5.65
N THR A 155 -5.82 -11.39 -4.38
CA THR A 155 -5.42 -10.06 -3.89
C THR A 155 -4.00 -9.69 -4.32
N ASP A 156 -3.03 -10.62 -4.19
CA ASP A 156 -1.64 -10.39 -4.61
C ASP A 156 -1.48 -10.22 -6.13
N GLU A 157 -2.25 -10.94 -6.93
CA GLU A 157 -2.24 -10.82 -8.38
C GLU A 157 -2.79 -9.47 -8.83
N TRP A 158 -3.88 -9.02 -8.21
CA TRP A 158 -4.44 -7.71 -8.46
C TRP A 158 -3.47 -6.59 -8.05
N ILE A 159 -2.91 -6.66 -6.84
CA ILE A 159 -1.88 -5.72 -6.37
C ILE A 159 -0.68 -5.69 -7.34
N GLY A 160 -0.20 -6.84 -7.80
CA GLY A 160 0.90 -6.93 -8.78
C GLY A 160 0.57 -6.26 -10.12
N THR A 161 -0.68 -6.40 -10.58
CA THR A 161 -1.18 -5.70 -11.77
C THR A 161 -1.15 -4.19 -11.57
N LEU A 162 -1.62 -3.70 -10.42
CA LEU A 162 -1.59 -2.28 -10.08
C LEU A 162 -0.17 -1.74 -9.93
N CYS A 163 0.75 -2.50 -9.33
CA CYS A 163 2.17 -2.15 -9.27
C CYS A 163 2.74 -1.93 -10.68
N SER A 164 2.41 -2.83 -11.60
CA SER A 164 2.85 -2.72 -13.00
C SER A 164 2.25 -1.50 -13.68
N ALA A 165 0.95 -1.22 -13.48
CA ALA A 165 0.28 -0.06 -14.04
C ALA A 165 0.82 1.27 -13.50
N LEU A 166 1.26 1.31 -12.24
CA LEU A 166 1.92 2.45 -11.60
C LEU A 166 3.40 2.61 -12.01
N GLY A 167 3.97 1.65 -12.76
CA GLY A 167 5.42 1.63 -13.06
C GLY A 167 6.28 1.34 -11.83
N LEU A 168 5.71 0.73 -10.79
CA LEU A 168 6.40 0.37 -9.57
C LEU A 168 7.16 -0.93 -9.80
N SER A 169 8.49 -0.88 -9.78
CA SER A 169 9.36 -2.01 -10.12
C SER A 169 9.90 -2.76 -8.89
N SER A 170 9.77 -2.16 -7.70
CA SER A 170 10.29 -2.74 -6.45
C SER A 170 9.15 -3.05 -5.49
N TYR A 171 8.76 -4.32 -5.43
CA TYR A 171 7.72 -4.79 -4.52
C TYR A 171 7.94 -6.25 -4.12
N SER A 172 7.36 -6.63 -2.98
CA SER A 172 7.33 -8.00 -2.47
C SER A 172 5.94 -8.28 -1.92
N LEU A 173 5.24 -9.19 -2.54
CA LEU A 173 3.85 -9.52 -2.24
C LEU A 173 3.78 -10.93 -1.67
N GLU A 174 3.17 -11.08 -0.51
CA GLU A 174 2.75 -12.39 -0.04
C GLU A 174 1.56 -12.88 -0.86
N ARG A 175 1.41 -14.20 -0.91
CA ARG A 175 0.26 -14.79 -1.60
C ARG A 175 -1.03 -14.36 -0.93
N GLY A 176 -1.93 -13.71 -1.68
CA GLY A 176 -3.24 -13.31 -1.19
C GLY A 176 -4.13 -14.52 -0.85
N ILE A 177 -4.94 -14.37 0.17
CA ILE A 177 -5.94 -15.35 0.60
C ILE A 177 -7.34 -15.01 0.07
N GLY A 178 -7.58 -13.74 -0.27
CA GLY A 178 -8.80 -13.25 -0.89
C GLY A 178 -8.85 -13.51 -2.39
N LEU A 179 -10.04 -13.73 -2.92
CA LEU A 179 -10.32 -13.80 -4.36
C LEU A 179 -11.30 -12.69 -4.73
N ILE A 180 -10.87 -11.78 -5.60
CA ILE A 180 -11.69 -10.68 -6.09
C ILE A 180 -12.32 -11.10 -7.42
N PRO A 181 -13.66 -11.28 -7.48
CA PRO A 181 -14.31 -11.76 -8.69
C PRO A 181 -14.15 -10.85 -9.91
N HIS A 182 -14.22 -9.52 -9.70
CA HIS A 182 -14.08 -8.54 -10.77
C HIS A 182 -13.31 -7.32 -10.26
N CYS A 183 -12.21 -6.98 -10.90
CA CYS A 183 -11.39 -5.82 -10.54
C CYS A 183 -10.97 -5.03 -11.78
N TRP A 184 -11.01 -3.72 -11.67
CA TRP A 184 -10.56 -2.76 -12.67
C TRP A 184 -10.41 -1.38 -12.04
N LEU A 185 -9.71 -0.49 -12.70
CA LEU A 185 -9.67 0.94 -12.39
C LEU A 185 -10.01 1.77 -13.62
N GLU A 186 -10.61 2.92 -13.40
CA GLU A 186 -10.95 3.90 -14.41
C GLU A 186 -10.57 5.29 -13.92
N GLU A 187 -9.37 5.75 -14.30
CA GLU A 187 -8.79 7.02 -13.87
C GLU A 187 -8.77 7.20 -12.33
N ASP A 188 -8.57 6.11 -11.60
CA ASP A 188 -8.54 6.08 -10.15
C ASP A 188 -7.11 5.99 -9.62
N PHE A 189 -6.93 6.36 -8.35
CA PHE A 189 -5.64 6.36 -7.69
C PHE A 189 -5.15 4.94 -7.40
N GLY A 190 -4.14 4.47 -8.16
CA GLY A 190 -3.69 3.09 -8.10
C GLY A 190 -3.13 2.67 -6.73
N LEU A 191 -2.45 3.57 -6.00
CA LEU A 191 -1.94 3.25 -4.66
C LEU A 191 -3.06 3.12 -3.63
N ALA A 192 -4.12 3.92 -3.75
CA ALA A 192 -5.30 3.80 -2.88
C ALA A 192 -5.99 2.45 -3.08
N GLU A 193 -6.09 2.00 -4.33
CA GLU A 193 -6.65 0.69 -4.65
C GLU A 193 -5.78 -0.47 -4.15
N ILE A 194 -4.44 -0.38 -4.24
CA ILE A 194 -3.54 -1.37 -3.63
C ILE A 194 -3.84 -1.54 -2.13
N ARG A 195 -4.05 -0.42 -1.43
CA ARG A 195 -4.38 -0.43 0.00
C ARG A 195 -5.78 -1.01 0.24
N ALA A 196 -6.76 -0.68 -0.59
CA ALA A 196 -8.13 -1.23 -0.51
C ALA A 196 -8.14 -2.74 -0.75
N ALA A 197 -7.43 -3.21 -1.77
CA ALA A 197 -7.26 -4.63 -2.06
C ALA A 197 -6.61 -5.38 -0.88
N ALA A 198 -5.54 -4.86 -0.30
CA ALA A 198 -4.94 -5.45 0.89
C ALA A 198 -5.92 -5.52 2.07
N GLN A 199 -6.69 -4.45 2.31
CA GLN A 199 -7.69 -4.39 3.38
C GLN A 199 -8.87 -5.34 3.16
N SER A 200 -9.21 -5.68 1.91
CA SER A 200 -10.33 -6.59 1.60
C SER A 200 -10.17 -7.99 2.21
N GLU A 201 -8.93 -8.39 2.50
CA GLU A 201 -8.62 -9.64 3.19
C GLU A 201 -8.01 -9.44 4.59
N GLY A 202 -7.99 -8.20 5.11
CA GLY A 202 -7.39 -7.86 6.39
C GLY A 202 -5.86 -7.87 6.42
N GLY A 203 -5.26 -7.77 5.26
CA GLY A 203 -3.83 -7.56 5.05
C GLY A 203 -3.42 -6.09 5.14
N VAL A 204 -2.14 -5.80 4.91
CA VAL A 204 -1.58 -4.46 4.92
C VAL A 204 -0.60 -4.26 3.76
N ALA A 205 -0.65 -3.07 3.13
CA ALA A 205 0.30 -2.67 2.11
C ALA A 205 1.00 -1.36 2.53
N PHE A 206 2.33 -1.35 2.51
CA PHE A 206 3.14 -0.21 2.94
C PHE A 206 4.51 -0.23 2.26
N PHE A 207 5.24 0.90 2.31
CA PHE A 207 6.62 0.95 1.84
C PHE A 207 7.59 0.71 3.00
N ASP A 208 8.54 -0.20 2.80
CA ASP A 208 9.55 -0.54 3.79
C ASP A 208 10.74 0.45 3.78
N ASP A 209 11.72 0.21 4.65
CA ASP A 209 12.91 1.04 4.78
C ASP A 209 13.80 1.08 3.52
N GLU A 210 13.71 0.09 2.64
CA GLU A 210 14.40 0.07 1.34
C GLU A 210 13.62 0.83 0.25
N GLY A 211 12.39 1.28 0.56
CA GLY A 211 11.49 1.93 -0.39
C GLY A 211 10.77 0.94 -1.30
N MET A 212 10.67 -0.32 -0.89
CA MET A 212 9.96 -1.38 -1.58
C MET A 212 8.53 -1.47 -1.06
N LEU A 213 7.55 -1.60 -1.94
CA LEU A 213 6.18 -1.90 -1.53
C LEU A 213 6.10 -3.32 -0.99
N ARG A 214 5.61 -3.46 0.23
CA ARG A 214 5.30 -4.75 0.88
C ARG A 214 3.81 -4.95 0.93
N PHE A 215 3.36 -6.13 0.61
CA PHE A 215 2.04 -6.61 0.94
C PHE A 215 2.16 -7.84 1.85
N TRP A 216 1.57 -7.75 3.03
CA TRP A 216 1.40 -8.85 3.96
C TRP A 216 -0.07 -9.21 4.06
N ASN A 217 -0.38 -10.48 3.88
CA ASN A 217 -1.74 -10.99 4.03
C ASN A 217 -2.15 -11.05 5.52
N ALA A 218 -3.41 -11.34 5.79
CA ALA A 218 -3.94 -11.40 7.16
C ALA A 218 -3.27 -12.48 8.03
N THR A 219 -2.55 -13.43 7.45
CA THR A 219 -1.92 -14.56 8.15
C THR A 219 -0.42 -14.41 8.37
N HIS A 220 0.15 -13.27 7.94
CA HIS A 220 1.59 -12.98 7.97
C HIS A 220 2.25 -13.31 9.32
N TRP A 221 1.59 -13.00 10.41
CA TRP A 221 2.15 -13.19 11.75
C TRP A 221 1.88 -14.57 12.37
N ILE A 222 1.16 -15.48 11.67
CA ILE A 222 0.87 -16.81 12.22
C ILE A 222 2.16 -17.62 12.37
N GLY A 223 2.46 -17.97 13.63
CA GLY A 223 3.67 -18.74 13.93
C GLY A 223 4.97 -17.93 13.88
N ALA A 224 4.91 -16.61 13.74
CA ALA A 224 6.09 -15.76 13.77
C ALA A 224 6.83 -15.85 15.12
N ALA A 225 8.13 -16.09 15.06
CA ALA A 225 8.97 -16.12 16.24
C ALA A 225 9.30 -14.72 16.75
N SER A 226 9.52 -14.57 18.06
CA SER A 226 9.97 -13.31 18.64
C SER A 226 11.37 -12.94 18.12
N ALA A 227 11.48 -11.78 17.50
CA ALA A 227 12.74 -11.24 16.97
C ALA A 227 13.66 -10.67 18.04
N ALA A 228 13.07 -10.17 19.16
CA ALA A 228 13.82 -9.61 20.26
C ALA A 228 13.03 -9.70 21.58
N THR A 229 13.77 -9.71 22.68
CA THR A 229 13.19 -9.60 24.02
C THR A 229 13.52 -8.22 24.60
N LEU A 230 12.49 -7.46 24.95
CA LEU A 230 12.57 -6.12 25.53
C LEU A 230 12.22 -6.18 27.01
N THR A 231 13.17 -5.75 27.85
CA THR A 231 13.04 -5.79 29.30
C THR A 231 13.27 -4.40 29.90
N THR A 232 13.05 -4.23 31.19
CA THR A 232 13.34 -2.99 31.91
C THR A 232 14.79 -2.52 31.79
N ALA A 233 15.71 -3.37 31.34
CA ALA A 233 17.09 -2.99 31.05
C ALA A 233 17.26 -2.37 29.63
N THR A 234 16.29 -2.55 28.74
CA THR A 234 16.38 -2.12 27.33
C THR A 234 15.59 -0.86 27.02
N TYR A 235 14.55 -0.53 27.77
CA TYR A 235 13.74 0.68 27.62
C TYR A 235 13.78 1.57 28.88
N GLY A 236 13.59 2.87 28.70
CA GLY A 236 13.52 3.83 29.81
C GLY A 236 12.16 3.78 30.50
N GLU A 237 11.08 3.76 29.75
CA GLU A 237 9.72 3.71 30.26
C GLU A 237 8.85 2.80 29.41
N MET A 238 7.90 2.12 30.04
CA MET A 238 6.84 1.35 29.41
C MET A 238 5.49 1.82 29.94
N GLN A 239 4.63 2.25 29.04
CA GLN A 239 3.25 2.64 29.33
C GLN A 239 2.30 1.61 28.73
N PRO A 240 1.71 0.71 29.52
CA PRO A 240 0.66 -0.17 29.05
C PRO A 240 -0.64 0.65 28.86
N VAL A 241 -1.24 0.51 27.68
CA VAL A 241 -2.51 1.17 27.32
C VAL A 241 -3.49 0.10 26.89
N THR A 242 -4.60 0.03 27.58
CA THR A 242 -5.71 -0.84 27.15
C THR A 242 -6.77 0.03 26.48
N ASP A 243 -6.93 -0.12 25.19
CA ASP A 243 -7.90 0.68 24.42
C ASP A 243 -9.25 -0.03 24.32
N TYR A 244 -10.21 0.44 25.09
CA TYR A 244 -11.59 -0.05 25.06
C TYR A 244 -12.42 0.55 23.92
N ARG A 245 -11.97 1.64 23.29
CA ARG A 245 -12.71 2.33 22.21
C ARG A 245 -12.76 1.54 20.92
N ASN A 246 -11.81 0.65 20.74
CA ASN A 246 -11.70 -0.20 19.55
C ASN A 246 -12.25 -1.62 19.77
N VAL A 247 -12.86 -1.89 20.92
CA VAL A 247 -13.52 -3.18 21.18
C VAL A 247 -14.78 -3.28 20.31
N ALA A 248 -14.93 -4.40 19.62
CA ALA A 248 -16.14 -4.72 18.88
C ALA A 248 -16.37 -6.23 18.90
N ASN A 249 -17.48 -6.63 19.47
CA ASN A 249 -17.93 -8.04 19.51
C ASN A 249 -19.04 -8.34 18.48
N VAL A 250 -19.53 -7.31 17.79
CA VAL A 250 -20.40 -7.44 16.63
C VAL A 250 -19.77 -6.69 15.46
N VAL A 251 -19.42 -7.41 14.40
CA VAL A 251 -18.77 -6.85 13.23
C VAL A 251 -19.63 -7.05 12.00
N GLY A 252 -20.01 -5.94 11.36
CA GLY A 252 -20.68 -5.94 10.08
C GLY A 252 -19.69 -5.65 8.95
N VAL A 253 -19.71 -6.45 7.90
CA VAL A 253 -18.91 -6.21 6.69
C VAL A 253 -19.84 -6.11 5.50
N GLU A 254 -19.80 -4.97 4.83
CA GLU A 254 -20.53 -4.72 3.61
C GLU A 254 -19.81 -5.35 2.43
N TYR A 255 -20.53 -6.00 1.53
CA TYR A 255 -20.02 -6.52 0.28
C TYR A 255 -20.96 -6.15 -0.86
N GLN A 256 -20.38 -5.96 -2.04
CA GLN A 256 -21.13 -5.57 -3.22
C GLN A 256 -20.97 -6.58 -4.35
N PRO A 257 -21.94 -7.53 -4.50
CA PRO A 257 -21.89 -8.49 -5.59
C PRO A 257 -21.95 -7.80 -6.95
N ARG A 258 -21.13 -8.29 -7.89
CA ARG A 258 -21.11 -7.85 -9.26
C ARG A 258 -21.48 -9.00 -10.18
N GLN A 259 -22.29 -8.74 -11.20
CA GLN A 259 -22.76 -9.75 -12.12
C GLN A 259 -22.89 -9.18 -13.52
N ALA A 260 -22.49 -9.97 -14.52
CA ALA A 260 -22.80 -9.66 -15.89
C ALA A 260 -24.33 -9.56 -16.09
N ALA A 261 -24.77 -8.46 -16.64
CA ALA A 261 -26.16 -8.25 -17.00
C ALA A 261 -26.48 -8.93 -18.34
N ARG A 262 -27.76 -8.94 -18.73
CA ARG A 262 -28.16 -9.49 -20.03
C ARG A 262 -27.49 -8.71 -21.17
N PRO A 263 -27.17 -9.37 -22.30
CA PRO A 263 -26.66 -8.72 -23.47
C PRO A 263 -27.51 -7.53 -23.90
N SER A 264 -26.87 -6.42 -24.19
CA SER A 264 -27.52 -5.19 -24.62
C SER A 264 -26.58 -4.35 -25.49
N VAL A 265 -27.09 -3.30 -26.07
CA VAL A 265 -26.26 -2.27 -26.71
C VAL A 265 -25.59 -1.50 -25.57
N VAL A 266 -24.26 -1.57 -25.51
CA VAL A 266 -23.43 -0.95 -24.44
C VAL A 266 -22.81 0.37 -24.88
N HIS A 267 -22.77 0.60 -26.23
CA HIS A 267 -22.34 1.86 -26.82
C HIS A 267 -23.08 2.12 -28.12
N GLN A 268 -23.40 3.38 -28.40
CA GLN A 268 -23.90 3.86 -29.67
C GLN A 268 -23.11 5.10 -30.08
N LEU A 269 -22.75 5.16 -31.37
CA LEU A 269 -22.05 6.31 -31.92
C LEU A 269 -22.95 7.54 -31.89
N GLU A 270 -22.56 8.59 -31.17
CA GLU A 270 -23.37 9.80 -31.02
C GLU A 270 -23.34 10.70 -32.25
N ARG A 271 -22.23 10.70 -32.99
CA ARG A 271 -22.02 11.58 -34.17
C ARG A 271 -21.30 10.83 -35.27
N PRO A 272 -21.69 11.05 -36.54
CA PRO A 272 -21.01 10.45 -37.68
C PRO A 272 -19.51 10.79 -37.70
N VAL A 273 -18.67 9.82 -38.03
CA VAL A 273 -17.22 9.93 -38.12
C VAL A 273 -16.79 9.86 -39.59
N TYR A 274 -16.10 10.90 -40.05
CA TYR A 274 -15.55 10.91 -41.42
C TYR A 274 -14.20 10.20 -41.47
N VAL A 275 -14.06 9.31 -42.44
CA VAL A 275 -12.80 8.61 -42.73
C VAL A 275 -12.41 8.90 -44.17
N ARG A 276 -11.28 9.59 -44.34
CA ARG A 276 -10.76 9.99 -45.67
C ARG A 276 -10.41 8.76 -46.54
N PRO A 277 -10.32 8.92 -47.87
CA PRO A 277 -9.85 7.84 -48.75
C PRO A 277 -8.49 7.30 -48.29
N SER A 278 -8.32 5.97 -48.32
CA SER A 278 -7.09 5.26 -47.85
C SER A 278 -6.60 5.70 -46.45
N GLY A 279 -7.48 6.24 -45.64
CA GLY A 279 -7.13 6.75 -44.31
C GLY A 279 -7.74 5.95 -43.19
N SER A 280 -7.27 6.27 -41.98
CA SER A 280 -7.82 5.73 -40.73
C SER A 280 -8.23 6.83 -39.78
N ARG A 281 -9.21 6.55 -38.94
CA ARG A 281 -9.68 7.42 -37.87
C ARG A 281 -9.93 6.62 -36.61
N THR A 282 -9.23 6.96 -35.52
CA THR A 282 -9.45 6.37 -34.23
C THR A 282 -10.47 7.20 -33.44
N VAL A 283 -11.38 6.52 -32.76
CA VAL A 283 -12.39 7.10 -31.89
C VAL A 283 -12.40 6.35 -30.56
N THR A 284 -12.70 7.05 -29.47
CA THR A 284 -12.90 6.43 -28.16
C THR A 284 -14.35 5.99 -28.04
N VAL A 285 -14.54 4.73 -27.75
CA VAL A 285 -15.83 4.08 -27.45
C VAL A 285 -15.93 3.98 -25.93
N GLN A 286 -16.88 4.69 -25.33
CA GLN A 286 -17.11 4.63 -23.89
C GLN A 286 -18.32 3.76 -23.60
N PHE A 287 -18.20 2.92 -22.57
CA PHE A 287 -19.28 2.11 -22.03
C PHE A 287 -19.79 2.74 -20.74
N ARG A 288 -21.08 2.69 -20.55
CA ARG A 288 -21.72 3.19 -19.33
C ARG A 288 -21.33 2.40 -18.08
N LEU A 289 -21.03 1.12 -18.26
CA LEU A 289 -20.57 0.16 -17.24
C LEU A 289 -19.43 -0.65 -17.84
N PRO A 290 -18.53 -1.20 -17.02
CA PRO A 290 -17.48 -2.10 -17.50
C PRO A 290 -18.07 -3.24 -18.34
N LEU A 291 -17.39 -3.62 -19.39
CA LEU A 291 -17.83 -4.66 -20.30
C LEU A 291 -17.30 -6.02 -19.84
N ALA A 292 -18.19 -6.86 -19.30
CA ALA A 292 -17.85 -8.21 -18.87
C ALA A 292 -17.58 -9.13 -20.07
N THR A 293 -18.41 -9.05 -21.11
CA THR A 293 -18.28 -9.87 -22.31
C THR A 293 -18.62 -9.04 -23.54
N PHE A 294 -17.70 -9.00 -24.51
CA PHE A 294 -17.95 -8.44 -25.83
C PHE A 294 -18.63 -9.49 -26.71
N GLN A 295 -19.74 -9.14 -27.34
CA GLN A 295 -20.49 -10.04 -28.21
C GLN A 295 -20.41 -9.67 -29.70
N GLY A 296 -20.04 -8.42 -30.01
CA GLY A 296 -19.90 -7.96 -31.37
C GLY A 296 -20.26 -6.48 -31.53
N TYR A 297 -20.26 -6.05 -32.78
CA TYR A 297 -20.68 -4.71 -33.11
C TYR A 297 -21.50 -4.71 -34.42
N MET A 298 -22.35 -3.71 -34.58
CA MET A 298 -22.98 -3.37 -35.83
C MET A 298 -22.46 -2.01 -36.31
N MET A 299 -22.03 -1.92 -37.55
CA MET A 299 -21.47 -0.69 -38.10
C MET A 299 -22.18 -0.38 -39.43
N ARG A 300 -22.47 0.90 -39.66
CA ARG A 300 -22.96 1.41 -40.93
C ARG A 300 -22.10 2.59 -41.37
N ALA A 301 -21.65 2.53 -42.62
CA ALA A 301 -20.94 3.62 -43.27
C ALA A 301 -21.55 3.94 -44.61
N THR A 302 -21.52 5.24 -44.99
CA THR A 302 -22.13 5.72 -46.22
C THR A 302 -21.18 6.63 -47.00
N ALA A 303 -21.33 6.61 -48.32
CA ALA A 303 -20.75 7.59 -49.25
C ALA A 303 -21.85 8.12 -50.15
N GLY A 304 -22.08 9.44 -50.19
CA GLY A 304 -23.13 10.04 -50.99
C GLY A 304 -24.55 9.52 -50.68
N GLY A 305 -24.78 8.93 -49.51
CA GLY A 305 -26.05 8.34 -49.08
C GLY A 305 -26.19 6.84 -49.33
N GLU A 306 -25.28 6.22 -50.08
CA GLU A 306 -25.28 4.78 -50.36
C GLU A 306 -24.51 4.02 -49.27
N ASP A 307 -24.96 2.78 -48.95
CA ASP A 307 -24.29 1.90 -48.01
C ASP A 307 -22.94 1.46 -48.56
N SER A 308 -21.90 1.78 -47.81
CA SER A 308 -20.50 1.50 -48.14
C SER A 308 -19.78 0.82 -46.97
N SER A 309 -20.53 0.18 -46.07
CA SER A 309 -20.02 -0.42 -44.82
C SER A 309 -18.93 -1.46 -45.06
N SER A 310 -19.00 -2.20 -46.19
CA SER A 310 -17.97 -3.19 -46.54
C SER A 310 -16.58 -2.60 -46.83
N LEU A 311 -16.49 -1.29 -47.03
CA LEU A 311 -15.23 -0.59 -47.28
C LEU A 311 -14.56 -0.07 -46.02
N ILE A 312 -15.18 -0.20 -44.84
CA ILE A 312 -14.61 0.15 -43.56
C ILE A 312 -14.19 -1.11 -42.79
N ALA A 313 -12.90 -1.21 -42.53
CA ALA A 313 -12.40 -2.16 -41.53
C ALA A 313 -12.44 -1.53 -40.16
N VAL A 314 -12.90 -2.32 -39.18
CA VAL A 314 -12.97 -1.92 -37.78
C VAL A 314 -11.95 -2.75 -36.98
N SER A 315 -11.04 -2.10 -36.31
CA SER A 315 -10.09 -2.76 -35.44
C SER A 315 -10.03 -2.08 -34.04
N PRO A 316 -10.29 -2.83 -32.96
CA PRO A 316 -10.05 -2.31 -31.62
C PRO A 316 -8.55 -2.12 -31.42
N THR A 317 -8.18 -1.02 -30.82
CA THR A 317 -6.78 -0.69 -30.51
C THR A 317 -6.49 -1.09 -29.05
N SER A 318 -5.31 -1.59 -28.79
CA SER A 318 -4.86 -1.87 -27.41
C SER A 318 -4.25 -0.61 -26.80
N PRO A 319 -4.42 -0.34 -25.49
CA PRO A 319 -5.16 -1.16 -24.51
C PRO A 319 -6.68 -0.97 -24.56
N GLN A 320 -7.40 -2.03 -24.19
CA GLN A 320 -8.84 -2.00 -23.99
C GLN A 320 -9.13 -1.90 -22.50
N TYR A 321 -9.58 -0.74 -22.04
CA TYR A 321 -9.95 -0.54 -20.65
C TYR A 321 -11.35 -1.12 -20.35
N ALA A 322 -11.67 -1.33 -19.08
CA ALA A 322 -12.93 -1.95 -18.67
C ALA A 322 -14.17 -1.23 -19.21
N SER A 323 -14.14 0.12 -19.21
CA SER A 323 -15.27 0.97 -19.64
C SER A 323 -14.97 1.83 -20.88
N SER A 324 -13.78 1.69 -21.48
CA SER A 324 -13.47 2.43 -22.72
C SER A 324 -12.50 1.69 -23.61
N TRP A 325 -12.76 1.74 -24.94
CA TRP A 325 -11.88 1.20 -25.96
C TRP A 325 -11.56 2.27 -26.99
N GLU A 326 -10.38 2.21 -27.56
CA GLU A 326 -10.08 2.89 -28.81
C GLU A 326 -10.39 1.97 -29.99
N VAL A 327 -11.14 2.48 -30.94
CA VAL A 327 -11.53 1.76 -32.15
C VAL A 327 -11.07 2.55 -33.34
N THR A 328 -10.34 1.89 -34.24
CA THR A 328 -9.85 2.50 -35.46
C THR A 328 -10.73 2.04 -36.66
N PHE A 329 -11.34 3.00 -37.32
CA PHE A 329 -12.01 2.80 -38.62
C PHE A 329 -11.01 3.05 -39.75
N THR A 330 -10.80 2.07 -40.62
CA THR A 330 -9.91 2.20 -41.79
C THR A 330 -10.70 2.10 -43.06
N ASN A 331 -10.61 3.14 -43.91
CA ASN A 331 -11.28 3.18 -45.19
C ASN A 331 -10.42 2.54 -46.31
N ALA A 332 -10.87 1.42 -46.85
CA ALA A 332 -10.21 0.70 -47.93
C ALA A 332 -10.40 1.38 -49.31
N SER A 333 -11.36 2.29 -49.44
CA SER A 333 -11.57 3.02 -50.70
C SER A 333 -10.43 4.01 -50.93
N THR A 334 -9.82 3.97 -52.11
CA THR A 334 -8.77 4.93 -52.53
C THR A 334 -9.37 6.20 -53.16
N ARG A 335 -10.70 6.21 -53.47
CA ARG A 335 -11.33 7.27 -54.23
C ARG A 335 -12.28 8.13 -53.45
N GLN A 336 -12.95 7.58 -52.46
CA GLN A 336 -14.03 8.30 -51.76
C GLN A 336 -13.87 8.24 -50.25
N GLY A 337 -14.16 9.36 -49.58
CA GLY A 337 -14.30 9.42 -48.14
C GLY A 337 -15.62 8.81 -47.69
N LEU A 338 -15.62 8.18 -46.53
CA LEU A 338 -16.78 7.49 -45.99
C LEU A 338 -17.18 8.11 -44.64
N TRP A 339 -18.48 8.16 -44.41
CA TRP A 339 -19.02 8.54 -43.11
C TRP A 339 -19.49 7.29 -42.36
N VAL A 340 -18.88 6.98 -41.24
CA VAL A 340 -19.43 5.99 -40.30
C VAL A 340 -20.61 6.66 -39.61
N THR A 341 -21.81 6.26 -39.92
CA THR A 341 -23.06 6.88 -39.45
C THR A 341 -23.67 6.16 -38.25
N ALA A 342 -23.34 4.89 -38.05
CA ALA A 342 -23.70 4.13 -36.85
C ALA A 342 -22.57 3.17 -36.48
N PHE A 343 -22.34 3.03 -35.18
CA PHE A 343 -21.47 2.02 -34.61
C PHE A 343 -22.02 1.66 -33.23
N ASP A 344 -22.70 0.51 -33.19
CA ASP A 344 -23.33 -0.02 -31.97
C ASP A 344 -22.52 -1.21 -31.50
N VAL A 345 -22.08 -1.17 -30.25
CA VAL A 345 -21.36 -2.28 -29.59
C VAL A 345 -22.35 -3.05 -28.73
N TYR A 346 -22.32 -4.37 -28.86
CA TYR A 346 -23.14 -5.30 -28.10
C TYR A 346 -22.29 -6.08 -27.12
N GLY A 347 -22.78 -6.23 -25.91
CA GLY A 347 -22.09 -7.00 -24.88
C GLY A 347 -22.88 -7.11 -23.59
N GLU A 348 -22.28 -7.75 -22.63
CA GLU A 348 -22.81 -7.92 -21.29
C GLU A 348 -22.12 -6.92 -20.35
N PRO A 349 -22.82 -5.85 -19.94
CA PRO A 349 -22.23 -4.92 -18.97
C PRO A 349 -22.19 -5.54 -17.58
N LEU A 350 -21.13 -5.22 -16.81
CA LEU A 350 -21.00 -5.64 -15.43
C LEU A 350 -21.82 -4.71 -14.54
N ALA A 351 -22.90 -5.22 -13.97
CA ALA A 351 -23.76 -4.46 -13.06
C ALA A 351 -23.43 -4.81 -11.60
N GLY A 352 -23.33 -3.78 -10.76
CA GLY A 352 -23.33 -3.95 -9.30
C GLY A 352 -24.75 -4.26 -8.81
N ARG A 353 -24.89 -5.20 -7.91
CA ARG A 353 -26.10 -5.38 -7.11
C ARG A 353 -26.09 -4.39 -5.93
N PRO A 354 -27.23 -4.15 -5.28
CA PRO A 354 -27.25 -3.43 -4.02
C PRO A 354 -26.25 -4.05 -3.03
N ALA A 355 -25.58 -3.20 -2.27
CA ALA A 355 -24.68 -3.67 -1.24
C ALA A 355 -25.45 -4.48 -0.19
N GLU A 356 -24.86 -5.58 0.23
CA GLU A 356 -25.37 -6.46 1.26
C GLU A 356 -24.42 -6.44 2.46
N GLN A 357 -24.86 -6.84 3.63
CA GLN A 357 -24.03 -6.86 4.82
C GLN A 357 -24.05 -8.23 5.48
N TYR A 358 -22.87 -8.79 5.73
CA TYR A 358 -22.69 -9.92 6.61
C TYR A 358 -22.38 -9.42 8.02
N VAL A 359 -23.01 -9.99 9.04
CA VAL A 359 -22.80 -9.60 10.44
C VAL A 359 -22.31 -10.82 11.23
N GLN A 360 -21.14 -10.70 11.83
CA GLN A 360 -20.61 -11.65 12.81
C GLN A 360 -20.93 -11.13 14.20
N ASP A 361 -21.74 -11.88 14.94
CA ASP A 361 -22.06 -11.59 16.34
C ASP A 361 -21.33 -12.57 17.24
N ALA A 362 -20.43 -12.04 18.06
CA ALA A 362 -19.68 -12.76 19.08
C ALA A 362 -19.93 -12.20 20.48
N SER A 363 -21.03 -11.43 20.68
CA SER A 363 -21.33 -10.75 21.94
C SER A 363 -21.76 -11.73 23.05
N GLY A 364 -22.41 -12.84 22.69
CA GLY A 364 -22.96 -13.77 23.68
C GLY A 364 -23.91 -13.05 24.66
N SER A 365 -23.56 -13.02 25.96
CA SER A 365 -24.28 -12.30 27.03
C SER A 365 -23.68 -10.92 27.32
N ASP A 366 -22.60 -10.53 26.68
CA ASP A 366 -21.90 -9.26 26.92
C ASP A 366 -22.63 -8.08 26.25
N PRO A 367 -22.41 -6.86 26.72
CA PRO A 367 -22.87 -5.67 26.02
C PRO A 367 -22.42 -5.64 24.57
N VAL A 368 -23.30 -5.23 23.66
CA VAL A 368 -23.02 -5.16 22.23
C VAL A 368 -22.17 -3.92 21.91
N TRP A 369 -20.96 -4.14 21.39
CA TRP A 369 -20.14 -3.13 20.76
C TRP A 369 -20.02 -3.45 19.28
N ARG A 370 -20.60 -2.60 18.43
CA ARG A 370 -20.71 -2.84 17.00
C ARG A 370 -19.71 -2.01 16.20
N ARG A 371 -19.05 -2.64 15.22
CA ARG A 371 -18.26 -1.99 14.20
C ARG A 371 -18.69 -2.45 12.81
N ASP A 372 -18.87 -1.48 11.90
CA ASP A 372 -19.18 -1.76 10.49
C ASP A 372 -18.01 -1.38 9.61
N VAL A 373 -17.65 -2.27 8.68
CA VAL A 373 -16.68 -2.05 7.58
C VAL A 373 -17.49 -1.86 6.30
N ARG A 374 -17.34 -0.73 5.65
CA ARG A 374 -18.12 -0.34 4.47
C ARG A 374 -17.23 0.25 3.38
N GLY A 375 -17.74 0.22 2.15
CA GLY A 375 -17.15 0.95 1.02
C GLY A 375 -15.91 0.31 0.42
N ASN A 376 -15.53 -0.91 0.81
CA ASN A 376 -14.44 -1.62 0.14
C ASN A 376 -14.99 -2.36 -1.09
N VAL A 377 -14.65 -1.87 -2.28
CA VAL A 377 -15.17 -2.37 -3.57
C VAL A 377 -14.64 -3.76 -3.93
N ASP A 378 -13.58 -4.23 -3.28
CA ASP A 378 -12.98 -5.54 -3.50
C ASP A 378 -13.62 -6.64 -2.66
N VAL A 379 -14.44 -6.28 -1.68
CA VAL A 379 -15.28 -7.23 -0.96
C VAL A 379 -16.57 -7.43 -1.77
N GLN A 380 -16.63 -8.49 -2.57
CA GLN A 380 -17.71 -8.70 -3.55
C GLN A 380 -18.56 -9.94 -3.26
N THR A 381 -18.15 -10.78 -2.31
CA THR A 381 -18.86 -12.02 -1.97
C THR A 381 -19.16 -12.09 -0.49
N GLU A 382 -20.25 -12.80 -0.14
CA GLU A 382 -20.57 -13.11 1.25
C GLU A 382 -19.44 -13.88 1.94
N ALA A 383 -18.75 -14.77 1.20
CA ALA A 383 -17.64 -15.56 1.75
C ALA A 383 -16.47 -14.66 2.18
N GLN A 384 -16.10 -13.66 1.36
CA GLN A 384 -15.09 -12.67 1.74
C GLN A 384 -15.56 -11.85 2.96
N ALA A 385 -16.79 -11.35 2.93
CA ALA A 385 -17.34 -10.58 4.05
C ALA A 385 -17.36 -11.39 5.35
N ARG A 386 -17.76 -12.66 5.28
CA ARG A 386 -17.76 -13.59 6.41
C ARG A 386 -16.36 -13.82 6.98
N MET A 387 -15.38 -14.08 6.11
CA MET A 387 -13.98 -14.26 6.51
C MET A 387 -13.46 -13.02 7.22
N LEU A 388 -13.63 -11.83 6.61
CA LEU A 388 -13.17 -10.58 7.16
C LEU A 388 -13.88 -10.24 8.48
N ALA A 389 -15.21 -10.44 8.57
CA ALA A 389 -15.99 -10.21 9.78
C ALA A 389 -15.56 -11.12 10.92
N ALA A 390 -15.36 -12.42 10.66
CA ALA A 390 -14.91 -13.38 11.67
C ALA A 390 -13.50 -13.03 12.18
N MET A 391 -12.59 -12.66 11.29
CA MET A 391 -11.25 -12.26 11.64
C MET A 391 -11.25 -10.98 12.51
N LEU A 392 -12.00 -9.97 12.11
CA LEU A 392 -12.12 -8.72 12.87
C LEU A 392 -12.81 -8.93 14.21
N ALA A 393 -13.87 -9.74 14.28
CA ALA A 393 -14.53 -10.07 15.53
C ALA A 393 -13.54 -10.74 16.50
N ASN A 394 -12.75 -11.70 16.05
CA ASN A 394 -11.72 -12.34 16.88
C ASN A 394 -10.64 -11.35 17.36
N ARG A 395 -10.25 -10.41 16.49
CA ARG A 395 -9.24 -9.39 16.82
C ARG A 395 -9.77 -8.33 17.79
N LEU A 396 -11.07 -8.02 17.74
CA LEU A 396 -11.69 -6.88 18.43
C LEU A 396 -12.52 -7.26 19.63
N ALA A 397 -12.90 -8.52 19.80
CA ALA A 397 -13.83 -8.95 20.85
C ALA A 397 -13.32 -8.62 22.27
N THR A 398 -12.01 -8.54 22.45
CA THR A 398 -11.38 -8.20 23.73
C THR A 398 -10.48 -6.97 23.60
N PRO A 399 -10.43 -6.11 24.63
CA PRO A 399 -9.49 -5.01 24.66
C PRO A 399 -8.06 -5.50 24.49
N ARG A 400 -7.32 -4.90 23.57
CA ARG A 400 -5.93 -5.25 23.33
C ARG A 400 -5.01 -4.40 24.16
N LEU A 401 -3.93 -5.02 24.64
CA LEU A 401 -2.88 -4.32 25.36
C LEU A 401 -1.94 -3.67 24.33
N GLY A 402 -1.93 -2.36 24.27
CA GLY A 402 -0.91 -1.57 23.61
C GLY A 402 0.20 -1.23 24.58
N LEU A 403 1.42 -1.21 24.11
CA LEU A 403 2.59 -0.84 24.88
C LEU A 403 3.33 0.29 24.17
N ALA A 404 3.43 1.44 24.80
CA ALA A 404 4.36 2.48 24.37
C ALA A 404 5.67 2.31 25.16
N LEU A 405 6.72 1.97 24.44
CA LEU A 405 8.09 1.82 25.00
C LEU A 405 8.90 3.03 24.55
N THR A 406 9.45 3.77 25.48
CA THR A 406 10.19 4.99 25.18
C THR A 406 11.64 4.93 25.64
N ASP A 407 12.47 5.76 25.02
CA ASP A 407 13.88 5.94 25.31
C ASP A 407 14.71 4.63 25.25
N LEU A 408 14.36 3.73 24.32
CA LEU A 408 15.19 2.56 24.07
C LEU A 408 16.52 3.00 23.45
N ARG A 409 17.60 2.31 23.80
CA ARG A 409 18.78 2.35 22.95
C ARG A 409 18.39 1.76 21.60
N ALA A 410 18.58 2.54 20.53
CA ALA A 410 18.07 2.15 19.23
C ALA A 410 18.73 0.86 18.73
N ASN A 411 17.91 -0.08 18.31
CA ASN A 411 18.32 -1.25 17.53
C ASN A 411 17.78 -1.09 16.10
N PRO A 412 18.61 -0.63 15.15
CA PRO A 412 18.14 -0.37 13.78
C PRO A 412 17.79 -1.61 12.99
N LEU A 413 17.99 -2.80 13.55
CA LEU A 413 17.57 -4.07 12.95
C LEU A 413 16.07 -4.33 13.12
N LEU A 414 15.42 -3.67 14.11
CA LEU A 414 13.98 -3.82 14.32
C LEU A 414 13.19 -3.11 13.22
N GLU A 415 12.16 -3.79 12.75
CA GLU A 415 11.27 -3.31 11.68
C GLU A 415 9.80 -3.27 12.14
N LEU A 416 9.00 -2.54 11.40
CA LEU A 416 7.55 -2.66 11.53
C LEU A 416 7.13 -4.11 11.29
N GLY A 417 6.17 -4.59 12.07
CA GLY A 417 5.67 -5.95 11.97
C GLY A 417 6.52 -7.00 12.68
N ASP A 418 7.72 -6.67 13.17
CA ASP A 418 8.48 -7.62 13.97
C ASP A 418 7.70 -8.01 15.24
N VAL A 419 7.70 -9.30 15.54
CA VAL A 419 7.18 -9.83 16.78
C VAL A 419 8.24 -9.69 17.87
N VAL A 420 7.89 -9.09 19.00
CA VAL A 420 8.79 -8.90 20.14
C VAL A 420 8.16 -9.38 21.44
N THR A 421 8.98 -9.93 22.32
CA THR A 421 8.57 -10.26 23.70
C THR A 421 8.89 -9.08 24.61
N VAL A 422 7.89 -8.58 25.34
CA VAL A 422 8.05 -7.45 26.25
C VAL A 422 7.77 -7.89 27.68
N SER A 423 8.65 -7.57 28.61
CA SER A 423 8.45 -7.85 30.02
C SER A 423 8.73 -6.63 30.90
N GLY A 424 7.82 -6.37 31.84
CA GLY A 424 7.93 -5.28 32.81
C GLY A 424 7.65 -5.74 34.23
N THR A 425 8.65 -5.68 35.09
CA THR A 425 8.54 -6.20 36.46
C THR A 425 7.59 -5.40 37.36
N ARG A 426 7.49 -4.09 37.15
CA ARG A 426 6.60 -3.22 37.97
C ARG A 426 5.13 -3.32 37.53
N THR A 427 4.89 -3.43 36.22
CA THR A 427 3.54 -3.49 35.65
C THR A 427 2.99 -4.90 35.62
N GLY A 428 3.83 -5.91 35.85
CA GLY A 428 3.47 -7.32 35.71
C GLY A 428 3.22 -7.74 34.24
N VAL A 429 3.54 -6.87 33.28
CA VAL A 429 3.37 -7.18 31.84
C VAL A 429 4.39 -8.22 31.42
N SER A 430 3.91 -9.28 30.79
CA SER A 430 4.72 -10.28 30.08
C SER A 430 3.92 -10.73 28.87
N THR A 431 4.25 -10.18 27.71
CA THR A 431 3.48 -10.43 26.50
C THR A 431 4.36 -10.49 25.27
N THR A 432 3.85 -11.12 24.22
CA THR A 432 4.42 -11.09 22.86
C THR A 432 3.54 -10.20 22.01
N GLY A 433 4.14 -9.23 21.35
CA GLY A 433 3.42 -8.25 20.56
C GLY A 433 4.08 -7.94 19.22
N ILE A 434 3.36 -7.27 18.35
CA ILE A 434 3.82 -6.80 17.04
C ILE A 434 4.23 -5.33 17.17
N ILE A 435 5.38 -4.97 16.61
CA ILE A 435 5.79 -3.57 16.47
C ILE A 435 4.93 -2.90 15.40
N THR A 436 4.09 -1.97 15.80
CA THR A 436 3.18 -1.24 14.91
C THR A 436 3.63 0.18 14.63
N GLY A 437 4.48 0.73 15.48
CA GLY A 437 5.07 2.04 15.32
C GLY A 437 6.52 2.08 15.79
N ILE A 438 7.34 2.80 15.05
CA ILE A 438 8.74 3.06 15.38
C ILE A 438 9.01 4.55 15.20
N GLN A 439 9.53 5.21 16.25
CA GLN A 439 10.11 6.53 16.16
C GLN A 439 11.59 6.43 16.54
N TRP A 440 12.46 7.08 15.79
CA TRP A 440 13.89 7.06 16.06
C TRP A 440 14.50 8.47 15.96
N ARG A 441 15.55 8.69 16.75
CA ARG A 441 16.25 9.98 16.82
C ARG A 441 17.75 9.72 16.90
N PHE A 442 18.48 10.26 15.93
CA PHE A 442 19.93 10.21 15.83
C PHE A 442 20.52 11.62 16.01
N GLY A 443 21.57 11.74 16.79
CA GLY A 443 22.30 12.97 17.05
C GLY A 443 23.44 12.71 18.03
N ARG A 444 23.43 13.35 19.21
CA ARG A 444 24.38 13.04 20.29
C ARG A 444 24.22 11.63 20.86
N SER A 445 23.05 11.08 20.72
CA SER A 445 22.71 9.68 21.03
C SER A 445 21.84 9.11 19.92
N TYR A 446 21.69 7.79 19.89
CA TYR A 446 20.73 7.14 19.03
C TYR A 446 19.69 6.43 19.89
N ARG A 447 18.45 6.90 19.81
CA ARG A 447 17.31 6.46 20.61
C ARG A 447 16.14 6.09 19.73
N MET A 448 15.27 5.24 20.27
CA MET A 448 14.10 4.70 19.60
C MET A 448 12.94 4.62 20.59
N ASP A 449 11.75 4.90 20.08
CA ASP A 449 10.50 4.65 20.78
C ASP A 449 9.69 3.65 19.94
N LEU A 450 9.03 2.70 20.59
CA LEU A 450 8.27 1.63 19.93
C LEU A 450 6.83 1.63 20.41
N GLU A 451 5.92 1.45 19.46
CA GLU A 451 4.56 1.07 19.74
C GLU A 451 4.41 -0.43 19.45
N VAL A 452 4.03 -1.17 20.48
CA VAL A 452 3.86 -2.63 20.38
C VAL A 452 2.46 -2.97 20.81
N VAL A 453 1.83 -3.87 20.09
CA VAL A 453 0.51 -4.33 20.49
C VAL A 453 0.49 -5.82 20.69
N ASP A 454 -0.14 -6.21 21.77
CA ASP A 454 -0.33 -7.61 22.15
C ASP A 454 -0.95 -8.42 21.03
N PHE A 455 -0.25 -9.45 20.69
CA PHE A 455 -0.58 -10.37 19.61
C PHE A 455 -1.14 -11.70 20.16
N SER A 456 -1.07 -11.91 21.47
CA SER A 456 -1.61 -13.09 22.10
C SER A 456 -3.11 -13.24 21.77
N GLY A 457 -3.49 -14.35 21.16
CA GLY A 457 -4.86 -14.63 20.74
C GLY A 457 -5.30 -14.01 19.41
N PHE A 458 -4.40 -13.35 18.65
CA PHE A 458 -4.72 -12.91 17.28
C PHE A 458 -5.03 -14.11 16.38
N TYR A 459 -4.35 -15.23 16.64
CA TYR A 459 -4.55 -16.47 15.96
C TYR A 459 -4.29 -17.63 16.96
N ALA A 460 -5.32 -18.03 17.70
CA ALA A 460 -5.22 -19.33 18.34
C ALA A 460 -5.08 -20.34 17.21
N TYR A 461 -3.92 -20.98 17.11
CA TYR A 461 -3.63 -22.04 16.12
C TYR A 461 -4.68 -23.17 16.17
N SER A 462 -5.43 -23.24 17.28
CA SER A 462 -6.58 -24.10 17.48
C SER A 462 -7.79 -23.77 16.62
N ASP A 463 -7.92 -22.52 16.14
CA ASP A 463 -9.13 -22.03 15.48
C ASP A 463 -9.14 -22.22 13.97
N TYR A 464 -7.99 -22.64 13.40
CA TYR A 464 -7.86 -22.89 11.97
C TYR A 464 -7.87 -24.38 11.66
N TRP A 465 -8.47 -24.71 10.52
CA TRP A 465 -8.50 -26.08 10.03
C TRP A 465 -7.13 -26.49 9.51
N LYS A 466 -6.60 -27.62 9.99
CA LYS A 466 -5.31 -28.18 9.52
C LYS A 466 -5.55 -29.47 8.78
N LEU A 467 -5.02 -29.57 7.56
CA LEU A 467 -5.08 -30.80 6.78
C LEU A 467 -4.43 -31.95 7.54
N GLY A 468 -5.18 -33.05 7.71
CA GLY A 468 -4.70 -34.26 8.41
C GLY A 468 -4.84 -34.25 9.93
N THR A 469 -5.21 -33.12 10.57
CA THR A 469 -5.32 -33.05 12.03
C THR A 469 -6.66 -32.48 12.53
N THR A 470 -7.45 -31.86 11.67
CA THR A 470 -8.72 -31.24 12.05
C THR A 470 -9.88 -31.96 11.37
N ASN A 471 -10.90 -32.34 12.12
CA ASN A 471 -12.08 -33.01 11.59
C ASN A 471 -12.96 -32.04 10.83
N LEU A 472 -13.56 -32.47 9.73
CA LEU A 472 -14.66 -31.76 9.06
C LEU A 472 -15.77 -31.51 10.08
N ASN A 473 -16.36 -30.31 10.09
CA ASN A 473 -17.36 -29.84 11.06
C ASN A 473 -16.82 -29.47 12.46
N SER A 474 -15.54 -29.23 12.62
CA SER A 474 -14.95 -28.75 13.89
C SER A 474 -15.27 -27.27 14.21
N GLY A 475 -16.01 -26.55 13.36
CA GLY A 475 -16.27 -25.11 13.50
C GLY A 475 -15.06 -24.23 13.18
N LYS A 476 -13.96 -24.82 12.69
CA LYS A 476 -12.74 -24.09 12.37
C LYS A 476 -12.76 -23.53 10.96
N VAL A 477 -12.11 -22.41 10.78
CA VAL A 477 -12.03 -21.70 9.49
C VAL A 477 -10.93 -22.32 8.61
N TRP A 478 -11.17 -22.44 7.32
CA TRP A 478 -10.16 -22.77 6.34
C TRP A 478 -9.21 -21.57 6.14
N LEU A 479 -7.91 -21.83 6.12
CA LEU A 479 -6.89 -20.89 5.70
C LEU A 479 -6.52 -21.12 4.25
#